data_343aad6dc4bafb6b23bb64dc26fbe930
#
_entry.id   343aad6dc4bafb6b23bb64dc26fbe930
#
_cell.length_a   1.000
_cell.length_b   1.000
_cell.length_c   1.000
_cell.angle_alpha   90.00
_cell.angle_beta   90.00
_cell.angle_gamma   90.00
#
_symmetry.space_group_name_H-M   'P 1'
#
loop_
_entity.id
_entity.type
_entity.pdbx_description
1 polymer ?
#
loop_
_entity_poly.entity_id
_entity_poly.type
_entity_poly.pdbx_seq_one_letter_code
_entity_poly.pdbx_strand_id
1 'polypeptide(L)' 'MNIYKVWVCLEETYDDIEAESEEEAFEIASDYAMDGGCWERSVELIEERSE' A
#
# COMPACT_ATOMS: atom_id res chain seq x y z
N MET A 1 3.73 12.46 -6.45
CA MET A 1 3.31 11.16 -5.94
C MET A 1 3.51 11.05 -4.44
N ASN A 2 2.70 10.29 -3.79
CA ASN A 2 2.80 10.09 -2.35
C ASN A 2 3.41 8.73 -2.06
N ILE A 3 3.97 8.59 -0.89
CA ILE A 3 4.49 7.31 -0.42
C ILE A 3 3.55 6.78 0.64
N TYR A 4 3.10 5.57 0.44
CA TYR A 4 2.15 4.94 1.34
C TYR A 4 2.72 3.68 1.96
N LYS A 5 2.25 3.39 3.15
CA LYS A 5 2.52 2.12 3.79
C LYS A 5 1.22 1.32 3.78
N VAL A 6 1.27 0.13 3.23
CA VAL A 6 0.09 -0.70 3.09
C VAL A 6 0.31 -2.01 3.82
N TRP A 7 -0.59 -2.31 4.74
CA TRP A 7 -0.60 -3.59 5.43
C TRP A 7 -1.59 -4.49 4.72
N VAL A 8 -1.10 -5.52 4.08
CA VAL A 8 -1.94 -6.46 3.38
C VAL A 8 -2.25 -7.67 4.25
N CYS A 9 -1.29 -8.01 5.10
CA CYS A 9 -1.38 -9.18 5.95
C CYS A 9 -0.59 -8.92 7.21
N LEU A 10 -0.80 -9.74 8.23
CA LEU A 10 -0.04 -9.61 9.47
C LEU A 10 1.46 -9.69 9.27
N GLU A 11 1.88 -10.40 8.24
CA GLU A 11 3.29 -10.57 7.95
C GLU A 11 3.75 -9.86 6.69
N GLU A 12 2.83 -9.26 5.96
CA GLU A 12 3.18 -8.59 4.71
C GLU A 12 2.83 -7.11 4.78
N THR A 13 3.86 -6.31 4.85
CA THR A 13 3.73 -4.87 4.90
C THR A 13 4.64 -4.27 3.83
N TYR A 14 4.09 -3.36 3.07
CA TYR A 14 4.85 -2.64 2.06
C TYR A 14 4.91 -1.18 2.46
N ASP A 15 6.10 -0.65 2.63
CA ASP A 15 6.28 0.70 3.17
C ASP A 15 6.87 1.69 2.18
N ASP A 16 6.88 1.36 0.92
CA ASP A 16 7.39 2.27 -0.09
C ASP A 16 6.54 2.27 -1.35
N ILE A 17 5.24 2.24 -1.18
CA ILE A 17 4.32 2.23 -2.31
C ILE A 17 4.14 3.66 -2.82
N GLU A 18 4.59 3.92 -4.01
CA GLU A 18 4.41 5.21 -4.65
C GLU A 18 3.09 5.20 -5.41
N ALA A 19 2.20 6.09 -5.02
CA ALA A 19 0.89 6.16 -5.62
C ALA A 19 0.32 7.57 -5.51
N GLU A 20 -0.69 7.86 -6.28
CA GLU A 20 -1.33 9.17 -6.25
C GLU A 20 -2.45 9.24 -5.23
N SER A 21 -2.96 8.10 -4.81
CA SER A 21 -4.04 8.03 -3.84
C SER A 21 -3.95 6.74 -3.05
N GLU A 22 -4.70 6.68 -1.97
CA GLU A 22 -4.75 5.48 -1.15
C GLU A 22 -5.28 4.28 -1.93
N GLU A 23 -6.28 4.50 -2.77
CA GLU A 23 -6.84 3.44 -3.59
C GLU A 23 -5.80 2.87 -4.54
N GLU A 24 -5.04 3.75 -5.17
CA GLU A 24 -3.99 3.30 -6.07
C GLU A 24 -2.89 2.56 -5.32
N ALA A 25 -2.51 3.06 -4.15
CA ALA A 25 -1.52 2.40 -3.32
C ALA A 25 -1.97 0.99 -2.97
N PHE A 26 -3.24 0.86 -2.66
CA PHE A 26 -3.81 -0.41 -2.30
C PHE A 26 -3.82 -1.39 -3.47
N GLU A 27 -4.14 -0.92 -4.65
CA GLU A 27 -4.11 -1.74 -5.85
C GLU A 27 -2.70 -2.21 -6.16
N ILE A 28 -1.72 -1.34 -6.02
CA ILE A 28 -0.34 -1.69 -6.26
C ILE A 28 0.13 -2.75 -5.27
N ALA A 29 -0.19 -2.56 -4.00
CA ALA A 29 0.18 -3.52 -2.98
C ALA A 29 -0.50 -4.86 -3.20
N SER A 30 -1.74 -4.85 -3.66
CA SER A 30 -2.46 -6.08 -3.97
C SER A 30 -1.81 -6.85 -5.10
N ASP A 31 -1.21 -6.14 -6.04
CA ASP A 31 -0.49 -6.77 -7.14
C ASP A 31 0.77 -7.46 -6.65
N TYR A 32 1.43 -6.88 -5.66
CA TYR A 32 2.62 -7.51 -5.10
C TYR A 32 2.26 -8.70 -4.23
N ALA A 33 1.18 -8.62 -3.51
CA ALA A 33 0.70 -9.70 -2.68
C ALA A 33 -0.17 -10.62 -3.51
N MET A 34 0.44 -11.57 -4.17
CA MET A 34 -0.26 -12.48 -5.06
C MET A 34 -1.11 -13.52 -4.35
N ASP A 35 -1.06 -13.54 -3.05
CA ASP A 35 -1.81 -14.50 -2.26
C ASP A 35 -3.07 -13.86 -1.71
N GLY A 36 -4.20 -14.32 -2.16
CA GLY A 36 -5.46 -13.77 -1.75
C GLY A 36 -5.96 -14.24 -0.40
N GLY A 37 -5.09 -14.70 0.47
CA GLY A 37 -5.51 -15.29 1.72
C GLY A 37 -5.63 -14.36 2.91
N CYS A 38 -5.07 -13.17 2.82
CA CYS A 38 -5.07 -12.24 3.94
C CYS A 38 -5.66 -10.91 3.52
N TRP A 39 -6.64 -10.47 4.27
CA TRP A 39 -7.35 -9.24 3.92
C TRP A 39 -7.47 -8.27 5.08
N GLU A 40 -6.37 -8.00 5.74
CA GLU A 40 -6.33 -6.89 6.66
C GLU A 40 -5.78 -5.71 5.90
N ARG A 41 -6.64 -4.77 5.62
CA ARG A 41 -6.31 -3.62 4.80
C ARG A 41 -6.11 -2.39 5.64
N SER A 42 -4.91 -1.89 5.65
CA SER A 42 -4.64 -0.59 6.25
C SER A 42 -3.67 0.14 5.36
N VAL A 43 -3.96 1.40 5.10
CA VAL A 43 -3.10 2.24 4.28
C VAL A 43 -2.78 3.48 5.10
N GLU A 44 -1.52 3.85 5.14
CA GLU A 44 -1.09 5.04 5.85
C GLU A 44 -0.21 5.88 4.93
N LEU A 45 -0.47 7.17 4.91
CA LEU A 45 0.37 8.09 4.15
C LEU A 45 1.64 8.34 4.94
N ILE A 46 2.78 7.99 4.36
CA ILE A 46 4.07 8.19 5.01
C ILE A 46 4.67 9.52 4.59
N GLU A 47 4.65 9.82 3.31
CA GLU A 47 5.23 11.05 2.81
C GLU A 47 4.40 11.57 1.66
N GLU A 48 4.08 12.83 1.71
CA GLU A 48 3.36 13.48 0.63
C GLU A 48 4.36 14.25 -0.21
N ARG A 49 4.50 13.84 -1.45
CA ARG A 49 5.35 14.51 -2.41
C ARG A 49 4.48 15.18 -3.44
N SER A 50 4.35 16.46 -3.36
CA SER A 50 3.65 17.23 -4.37
C SER A 50 4.68 17.90 -5.27
N GLU A 51 4.50 17.73 -6.54
CA GLU A 51 5.34 18.41 -7.52
C GLU A 51 4.71 19.69 -7.98
#